data_5e74156d2ac448fed2625414777cb622
#
_entry.id   5e74156d2ac448fed2625414777cb622
#
_cell.length_a   1.000
_cell.length_b   1.000
_cell.length_c   1.000
_cell.angle_alpha   90.00
_cell.angle_beta   90.00
_cell.angle_gamma   90.00
#
_symmetry.space_group_name_H-M   'P 1'
#
loop_
_entity.id
_entity.type
_entity.pdbx_description
1 polymer ?
#
loop_
_entity_poly.entity_id
_entity_poly.type
_entity_poly.pdbx_seq_one_letter_code
_entity_poly.pdbx_strand_id
1 'polypeptide(L)'
;MGRGAGNERRGKGRETLILRGFLISHTFVSLKRKEETTVAKSVETPLMKQYFGIKAKHPEAILLFRVGDFYEMYGQDAVDGAETLGIVLTKRSNGAAQDVPMAGFPYHALDAYLPKLVKSGWRVAVCDQLEDPKMAKKLVKRGITELVTPGVSMDDNVLERRENNFLAAVHFGRSKCGVAFLDISTGEFLTAEGTVETVDKWLADFAPKEVLVCHGLRDRFGCTFGPVGSVFEMEDWVFMPDTARDRLQRHFETVGLKGFGVEDLEDGIVAAGAILVYLDRTKHTQVGHITSLLRIEEEGYVRLDKFTVHSLELVRSMSDGGRSLLETIDETTSPMGARLLKRWLLFPLRDEAEISRRQDAVALLAGEALLREALIGQLAEVGDVERIISKVAVGRVSPREVVQLKRALEAIGRIRMRSMASDNAVLRAWGEALDPCSEMSERIGRELVSEPPVTIAKGGLIAEGVSQELDELRQLAYSGKDYLTKVQQRESERTGIPSLKIAFNNVFGYYIEVRNAHKDKVPTEWIRKQTLVNAERYITEELKEYEEKIL
;
A
#
# COMPACT_ATOMS: atom_id res chain seq x y z
N MET A 1 -18.48 73.12 -38.23
CA MET A 1 -17.10 73.55 -38.07
C MET A 1 -16.54 72.70 -36.95
N GLY A 2 -15.61 71.84 -37.05
CA GLY A 2 -14.44 71.62 -37.82
C GLY A 2 -13.67 70.52 -37.12
N ARG A 3 -13.32 69.54 -37.86
CA ARG A 3 -12.05 68.79 -37.90
C ARG A 3 -11.28 68.50 -36.60
N GLY A 4 -10.92 67.22 -36.44
CA GLY A 4 -9.65 66.80 -35.85
C GLY A 4 -9.58 65.30 -35.65
N ALA A 5 -8.92 64.63 -36.56
CA ALA A 5 -8.53 63.24 -36.50
C ALA A 5 -7.40 63.01 -35.50
N GLY A 6 -7.33 61.85 -34.86
CA GLY A 6 -6.20 61.47 -34.01
C GLY A 6 -6.28 59.98 -33.64
N ASN A 7 -5.55 59.25 -34.37
CA ASN A 7 -5.11 57.86 -34.23
C ASN A 7 -4.66 57.51 -32.81
N GLU A 8 -5.10 56.33 -32.29
CA GLU A 8 -4.20 55.52 -31.46
C GLU A 8 -4.73 54.07 -31.37
N ARG A 9 -4.03 53.23 -32.09
CA ARG A 9 -3.96 51.80 -31.84
C ARG A 9 -3.01 51.56 -30.69
N ARG A 10 -3.40 50.79 -29.69
CA ARG A 10 -2.57 49.76 -28.99
C ARG A 10 -3.26 49.35 -27.70
N GLY A 11 -3.48 48.02 -27.54
CA GLY A 11 -3.81 47.45 -26.21
C GLY A 11 -4.84 46.35 -26.20
N LYS A 12 -4.77 45.38 -27.16
CA LYS A 12 -5.46 44.08 -27.01
C LYS A 12 -4.46 43.00 -27.44
N GLY A 13 -3.78 42.41 -26.49
CA GLY A 13 -2.86 41.34 -26.82
C GLY A 13 -2.03 40.88 -25.64
N ARG A 14 -2.67 40.45 -24.54
CA ARG A 14 -1.93 39.71 -23.49
C ARG A 14 -2.77 38.78 -22.60
N GLU A 15 -4.09 38.67 -22.77
CA GLU A 15 -4.92 37.79 -21.93
C GLU A 15 -5.36 36.48 -22.58
N THR A 16 -4.96 36.21 -23.83
CA THR A 16 -5.41 35.00 -24.56
C THR A 16 -4.35 33.89 -24.64
N LEU A 17 -3.21 34.03 -23.96
CA LEU A 17 -2.13 33.03 -24.05
C LEU A 17 -2.01 32.09 -22.85
N ILE A 18 -2.71 32.33 -21.74
CA ILE A 18 -2.61 31.48 -20.52
C ILE A 18 -3.66 30.36 -20.52
N LEU A 19 -4.77 30.52 -21.23
CA LEU A 19 -5.82 29.47 -21.32
C LEU A 19 -5.61 28.41 -22.41
N ARG A 20 -4.59 28.55 -23.27
CA ARG A 20 -4.26 27.54 -24.30
C ARG A 20 -3.19 26.53 -23.87
N GLY A 21 -2.50 26.75 -22.77
CA GLY A 21 -1.44 25.85 -22.28
C GLY A 21 -1.95 24.63 -21.53
N PHE A 22 -3.14 24.70 -20.93
CA PHE A 22 -3.68 23.60 -20.11
C PHE A 22 -4.57 22.61 -20.88
N LEU A 23 -5.05 22.95 -22.06
CA LEU A 23 -5.89 22.09 -22.90
C LEU A 23 -5.11 21.25 -23.93
N ILE A 24 -3.81 21.47 -24.09
CA ILE A 24 -3.00 20.76 -25.10
C ILE A 24 -2.33 19.51 -24.54
N SER A 25 -2.18 19.41 -23.20
CA SER A 25 -1.50 18.27 -22.57
C SER A 25 -2.34 16.97 -22.53
N HIS A 26 -3.67 17.04 -22.49
CA HIS A 26 -4.51 15.84 -22.41
C HIS A 26 -5.07 15.32 -23.75
N THR A 27 -5.05 16.14 -24.80
CA THR A 27 -5.58 15.73 -26.12
C THR A 27 -4.50 15.10 -27.02
N PHE A 28 -3.22 15.28 -26.70
CA PHE A 28 -2.11 14.71 -27.51
C PHE A 28 -1.77 13.25 -27.18
N VAL A 29 -2.24 12.72 -26.05
CA VAL A 29 -2.03 11.30 -25.70
C VAL A 29 -2.99 10.37 -26.45
N SER A 30 -4.14 10.87 -26.92
CA SER A 30 -5.17 10.07 -27.59
C SER A 30 -5.01 9.93 -29.12
N LEU A 31 -4.19 10.73 -29.78
CA LEU A 31 -4.09 10.75 -31.25
C LEU A 31 -2.85 10.05 -31.85
N LYS A 32 -1.95 9.49 -31.02
CA LYS A 32 -0.79 8.71 -31.52
C LYS A 32 -0.95 7.19 -31.47
N ARG A 33 -2.17 6.67 -31.32
CA ARG A 33 -2.44 5.21 -31.22
C ARG A 33 -2.86 4.53 -32.52
N LYS A 34 -2.58 5.10 -33.71
CA LYS A 34 -2.81 4.42 -34.99
C LYS A 34 -1.67 4.66 -35.95
N GLU A 35 -0.54 4.05 -35.70
CA GLU A 35 0.37 3.58 -36.74
C GLU A 35 0.90 2.21 -36.32
N GLU A 36 0.15 1.17 -36.67
CA GLU A 36 0.66 -0.20 -36.69
C GLU A 36 1.71 -0.30 -37.78
N THR A 37 2.95 -0.22 -37.36
CA THR A 37 4.07 -0.57 -38.23
C THR A 37 4.13 -2.09 -38.33
N THR A 38 3.90 -2.61 -39.50
CA THR A 38 4.15 -4.01 -39.90
C THR A 38 5.62 -4.33 -39.66
N VAL A 39 5.94 -4.92 -38.51
CA VAL A 39 7.30 -5.30 -38.15
C VAL A 39 7.62 -6.67 -38.77
N ALA A 40 8.62 -6.69 -39.64
CA ALA A 40 9.29 -7.91 -40.08
C ALA A 40 9.65 -8.77 -38.87
N LYS A 41 9.53 -10.11 -38.97
CA LYS A 41 9.87 -11.07 -37.93
C LYS A 41 11.34 -10.92 -37.52
N SER A 42 11.63 -10.02 -36.59
CA SER A 42 12.92 -9.90 -35.94
C SER A 42 13.05 -11.00 -34.87
N VAL A 43 14.21 -11.63 -34.82
CA VAL A 43 14.48 -12.68 -33.82
C VAL A 43 14.74 -11.98 -32.46
N GLU A 44 13.67 -11.75 -31.72
CA GLU A 44 13.73 -11.23 -30.35
C GLU A 44 14.39 -12.24 -29.41
N THR A 45 15.08 -11.74 -28.39
CA THR A 45 15.63 -12.59 -27.35
C THR A 45 14.51 -13.29 -26.55
N PRO A 46 14.73 -14.49 -26.00
CA PRO A 46 13.72 -15.21 -25.21
C PRO A 46 13.18 -14.40 -24.04
N LEU A 47 14.02 -13.55 -23.43
CA LEU A 47 13.63 -12.66 -22.32
C LEU A 47 12.62 -11.60 -22.80
N MET A 48 12.90 -10.94 -23.93
CA MET A 48 12.01 -9.91 -24.49
C MET A 48 10.69 -10.49 -24.97
N LYS A 49 10.69 -11.71 -25.53
CA LYS A 49 9.45 -12.43 -25.84
C LYS A 49 8.59 -12.66 -24.60
N GLN A 50 9.22 -13.03 -23.48
CA GLN A 50 8.51 -13.21 -22.20
C GLN A 50 7.94 -11.88 -21.70
N TYR A 51 8.75 -10.80 -21.74
CA TYR A 51 8.31 -9.46 -21.35
C TYR A 51 7.10 -8.99 -22.15
N PHE A 52 7.22 -8.95 -23.48
CA PHE A 52 6.14 -8.47 -24.35
C PHE A 52 4.91 -9.39 -24.32
N GLY A 53 5.09 -10.69 -24.10
CA GLY A 53 3.98 -11.63 -23.92
C GLY A 53 3.18 -11.37 -22.62
N ILE A 54 3.83 -10.89 -21.56
CA ILE A 54 3.17 -10.47 -20.32
C ILE A 54 2.58 -9.07 -20.49
N LYS A 55 3.35 -8.13 -21.06
CA LYS A 55 2.89 -6.73 -21.31
C LYS A 55 1.63 -6.67 -22.18
N ALA A 56 1.53 -7.53 -23.18
CA ALA A 56 0.35 -7.60 -24.05
C ALA A 56 -0.96 -7.94 -23.32
N LYS A 57 -0.87 -8.57 -22.13
CA LYS A 57 -2.03 -8.86 -21.27
C LYS A 57 -2.41 -7.70 -20.35
N HIS A 58 -1.48 -6.78 -20.11
CA HIS A 58 -1.64 -5.62 -19.25
C HIS A 58 -1.06 -4.37 -19.94
N PRO A 59 -1.62 -3.98 -21.10
CA PRO A 59 -1.09 -2.87 -21.90
C PRO A 59 -1.17 -1.53 -21.18
N GLU A 60 -2.10 -1.40 -20.24
CA GLU A 60 -2.39 -0.19 -19.46
C GLU A 60 -1.48 0.02 -18.24
N ALA A 61 -0.71 -0.99 -17.84
CA ALA A 61 0.12 -0.95 -16.63
C ALA A 61 1.60 -0.85 -16.97
N ILE A 62 2.37 -0.08 -16.24
CA ILE A 62 3.84 -0.16 -16.26
C ILE A 62 4.27 -1.52 -15.71
N LEU A 63 5.02 -2.28 -16.50
CA LEU A 63 5.47 -3.62 -16.12
C LEU A 63 6.86 -3.55 -15.46
N LEU A 64 6.91 -3.79 -14.16
CA LEU A 64 8.15 -4.00 -13.40
C LEU A 64 8.55 -5.47 -13.52
N PHE A 65 9.53 -5.75 -14.37
CA PHE A 65 9.91 -7.11 -14.74
C PHE A 65 11.21 -7.52 -14.05
N ARG A 66 11.15 -8.52 -13.17
CA ARG A 66 12.31 -8.98 -12.40
C ARG A 66 13.36 -9.67 -13.26
N VAL A 67 14.56 -9.09 -13.30
CA VAL A 67 15.73 -9.66 -13.99
C VAL A 67 16.91 -9.69 -13.04
N GLY A 68 17.22 -10.85 -12.47
CA GLY A 68 18.23 -10.98 -11.43
C GLY A 68 17.91 -10.11 -10.22
N ASP A 69 18.81 -9.17 -9.91
CA ASP A 69 18.67 -8.26 -8.76
C ASP A 69 17.99 -6.92 -9.09
N PHE A 70 17.36 -6.80 -10.27
CA PHE A 70 16.70 -5.58 -10.72
C PHE A 70 15.25 -5.84 -11.12
N TYR A 71 14.40 -4.80 -10.94
CA TYR A 71 13.19 -4.62 -11.71
C TYR A 71 13.51 -3.74 -12.90
N GLU A 72 13.26 -4.25 -14.11
CA GLU A 72 13.53 -3.57 -15.37
C GLU A 72 12.21 -3.28 -16.11
N MET A 73 12.13 -2.11 -16.71
CA MET A 73 11.05 -1.65 -17.58
C MET A 73 11.60 -1.52 -18.98
N TYR A 74 10.79 -1.80 -20.02
CA TYR A 74 11.24 -1.73 -21.41
C TYR A 74 10.25 -0.98 -22.30
N GLY A 75 10.75 -0.46 -23.42
CA GLY A 75 9.94 0.26 -24.39
C GLY A 75 9.34 1.55 -23.82
N GLN A 76 8.04 1.78 -24.02
CA GLN A 76 7.37 2.97 -23.52
C GLN A 76 7.30 2.99 -21.99
N ASP A 77 7.13 1.83 -21.33
CA ASP A 77 7.15 1.75 -19.87
C ASP A 77 8.47 2.26 -19.26
N ALA A 78 9.60 2.04 -19.96
CA ALA A 78 10.88 2.55 -19.52
C ALA A 78 10.99 4.07 -19.64
N VAL A 79 10.41 4.66 -20.69
CA VAL A 79 10.40 6.11 -20.90
C VAL A 79 9.54 6.78 -19.82
N ASP A 80 8.30 6.33 -19.67
CA ASP A 80 7.33 6.89 -18.73
C ASP A 80 7.78 6.68 -17.28
N GLY A 81 8.30 5.48 -16.98
CA GLY A 81 8.83 5.13 -15.66
C GLY A 81 10.10 5.90 -15.31
N ALA A 82 11.03 6.07 -16.25
CA ALA A 82 12.26 6.83 -16.01
C ALA A 82 11.97 8.31 -15.73
N GLU A 83 11.05 8.92 -16.48
CA GLU A 83 10.60 10.29 -16.28
C GLU A 83 9.94 10.47 -14.90
N THR A 84 9.00 9.58 -14.56
CA THR A 84 8.26 9.63 -13.28
C THR A 84 9.17 9.41 -12.07
N LEU A 85 10.13 8.49 -12.17
CA LEU A 85 11.01 8.11 -11.06
C LEU A 85 12.27 8.96 -10.95
N GLY A 86 12.61 9.72 -12.00
CA GLY A 86 13.87 10.48 -12.08
C GLY A 86 15.10 9.57 -12.18
N ILE A 87 14.99 8.40 -12.83
CA ILE A 87 16.08 7.44 -13.03
C ILE A 87 16.60 7.47 -14.47
N VAL A 88 17.80 6.92 -14.67
CA VAL A 88 18.46 6.94 -15.99
C VAL A 88 17.74 6.03 -16.98
N LEU A 89 17.37 6.61 -18.12
CA LEU A 89 16.91 5.87 -19.30
C LEU A 89 18.13 5.41 -20.11
N THR A 90 18.21 4.12 -20.37
CA THR A 90 19.27 3.47 -21.14
C THR A 90 18.68 2.61 -22.25
N LYS A 91 19.47 1.79 -22.90
CA LYS A 91 19.04 0.88 -23.97
C LYS A 91 19.52 -0.54 -23.68
N ARG A 92 18.71 -1.52 -24.02
CA ARG A 92 19.10 -2.94 -23.98
C ARG A 92 19.12 -3.51 -25.39
N SER A 93 20.18 -4.24 -25.70
CA SER A 93 20.27 -4.98 -26.94
C SER A 93 19.25 -6.14 -26.98
N ASN A 94 18.51 -6.23 -28.07
CA ASN A 94 17.48 -7.25 -28.29
C ASN A 94 17.90 -8.26 -29.39
N GLY A 95 19.16 -8.67 -29.37
CA GLY A 95 19.71 -9.61 -30.35
C GLY A 95 19.80 -9.01 -31.75
N ALA A 96 19.18 -9.65 -32.74
CA ALA A 96 19.10 -9.14 -34.12
C ALA A 96 17.99 -8.08 -34.33
N ALA A 97 17.16 -7.83 -33.30
CA ALA A 97 16.15 -6.80 -33.32
C ALA A 97 16.75 -5.44 -32.88
N GLN A 98 15.99 -4.35 -33.10
CA GLN A 98 16.39 -3.02 -32.68
C GLN A 98 16.54 -2.94 -31.17
N ASP A 99 17.51 -2.17 -30.67
CA ASP A 99 17.68 -1.87 -29.25
C ASP A 99 16.41 -1.27 -28.65
N VAL A 100 16.06 -1.72 -27.44
CA VAL A 100 14.84 -1.31 -26.72
C VAL A 100 15.21 -0.35 -25.60
N PRO A 101 14.50 0.80 -25.44
CA PRO A 101 14.66 1.63 -24.26
C PRO A 101 14.48 0.80 -22.98
N MET A 102 15.32 1.04 -21.98
CA MET A 102 15.33 0.33 -20.70
C MET A 102 15.57 1.31 -19.55
N ALA A 103 14.83 1.12 -18.48
CA ALA A 103 15.10 1.74 -17.19
C ALA A 103 14.88 0.69 -16.10
N GLY A 104 15.55 0.82 -14.97
CA GLY A 104 15.38 -0.13 -13.89
C GLY A 104 16.04 0.32 -12.59
N PHE A 105 15.68 -0.38 -11.52
CA PHE A 105 16.19 -0.15 -10.18
C PHE A 105 16.38 -1.48 -9.44
N PRO A 106 17.25 -1.53 -8.39
CA PRO A 106 17.48 -2.74 -7.60
C PRO A 106 16.16 -3.23 -6.96
N TYR A 107 15.94 -4.55 -6.96
CA TYR A 107 14.66 -5.13 -6.50
C TYR A 107 14.33 -4.79 -5.04
N HIS A 108 15.35 -4.68 -4.18
CA HIS A 108 15.17 -4.31 -2.78
C HIS A 108 14.74 -2.84 -2.57
N ALA A 109 14.74 -2.04 -3.63
CA ALA A 109 14.25 -0.67 -3.63
C ALA A 109 12.80 -0.54 -4.13
N LEU A 110 12.08 -1.66 -4.34
CA LEU A 110 10.68 -1.65 -4.79
C LEU A 110 9.81 -0.74 -3.91
N ASP A 111 9.93 -0.88 -2.59
CA ASP A 111 9.16 -0.09 -1.61
C ASP A 111 9.40 1.43 -1.69
N ALA A 112 10.51 1.85 -2.32
CA ALA A 112 10.80 3.27 -2.52
C ALA A 112 10.32 3.81 -3.88
N TYR A 113 10.27 2.97 -4.92
CA TYR A 113 9.95 3.38 -6.29
C TYR A 113 8.49 3.11 -6.69
N LEU A 114 7.92 1.96 -6.28
CA LEU A 114 6.53 1.60 -6.57
C LEU A 114 5.53 2.69 -6.10
N PRO A 115 5.64 3.23 -4.87
CA PRO A 115 4.74 4.28 -4.42
C PRO A 115 4.77 5.54 -5.28
N LYS A 116 5.93 5.91 -5.84
CA LYS A 116 6.06 7.09 -6.70
C LYS A 116 5.28 6.92 -8.01
N LEU A 117 5.37 5.74 -8.63
CA LEU A 117 4.61 5.42 -9.84
C LEU A 117 3.10 5.47 -9.56
N VAL A 118 2.65 4.81 -8.48
CA VAL A 118 1.23 4.72 -8.14
C VAL A 118 0.65 6.09 -7.76
N LYS A 119 1.37 6.90 -6.97
CA LYS A 119 0.97 8.29 -6.64
C LYS A 119 0.88 9.19 -7.86
N SER A 120 1.69 8.93 -8.89
CA SER A 120 1.60 9.64 -10.18
C SER A 120 0.46 9.15 -11.07
N GLY A 121 -0.39 8.24 -10.57
CA GLY A 121 -1.57 7.73 -11.26
C GLY A 121 -1.32 6.51 -12.15
N TRP A 122 -0.10 5.97 -12.15
CA TRP A 122 0.21 4.77 -12.93
C TRP A 122 -0.35 3.50 -12.28
N ARG A 123 -0.83 2.60 -13.12
CA ARG A 123 -1.07 1.20 -12.75
C ARG A 123 0.24 0.46 -12.94
N VAL A 124 0.63 -0.36 -11.98
CA VAL A 124 1.94 -1.02 -11.97
C VAL A 124 1.77 -2.52 -11.81
N ALA A 125 2.22 -3.29 -12.79
CA ALA A 125 2.26 -4.73 -12.74
C ALA A 125 3.63 -5.21 -12.23
N VAL A 126 3.66 -5.78 -11.03
CA VAL A 126 4.87 -6.38 -10.46
C VAL A 126 4.99 -7.81 -10.96
N CYS A 127 6.08 -8.09 -11.68
CA CYS A 127 6.34 -9.39 -12.29
C CYS A 127 7.60 -10.01 -11.72
N ASP A 128 7.42 -11.05 -10.92
CA ASP A 128 8.50 -11.76 -10.25
C ASP A 128 8.85 -13.11 -10.86
N GLN A 129 9.98 -13.66 -10.43
CA GLN A 129 10.43 -15.00 -10.76
C GLN A 129 9.60 -16.01 -9.96
N LEU A 130 8.94 -16.95 -10.64
CA LEU A 130 8.07 -17.95 -10.03
C LEU A 130 8.82 -19.24 -9.65
N GLU A 131 10.12 -19.32 -9.95
CA GLU A 131 11.00 -20.47 -9.67
C GLU A 131 12.39 -19.98 -9.27
N ASP A 132 13.11 -20.79 -8.50
CA ASP A 132 14.49 -20.47 -8.12
C ASP A 132 15.40 -20.46 -9.36
N PRO A 133 16.11 -19.35 -9.65
CA PRO A 133 17.04 -19.24 -10.78
C PRO A 133 18.13 -20.32 -10.78
N LYS A 134 18.54 -20.82 -9.60
CA LYS A 134 19.56 -21.89 -9.47
C LYS A 134 19.05 -23.25 -9.92
N MET A 135 17.74 -23.48 -9.87
CA MET A 135 17.10 -24.74 -10.25
C MET A 135 16.59 -24.72 -11.71
N ALA A 136 16.51 -23.54 -12.33
CA ALA A 136 15.98 -23.39 -13.69
C ALA A 136 16.95 -23.90 -14.74
N LYS A 137 16.55 -24.93 -15.50
CA LYS A 137 17.33 -25.49 -16.64
C LYS A 137 17.21 -24.63 -17.92
N LYS A 138 16.30 -23.67 -17.96
CA LYS A 138 16.00 -22.76 -19.10
C LYS A 138 15.79 -21.35 -18.57
N LEU A 139 15.21 -20.46 -19.40
CA LEU A 139 14.80 -19.15 -18.96
C LEU A 139 13.82 -19.27 -17.78
N VAL A 140 14.13 -18.59 -16.67
CA VAL A 140 13.32 -18.55 -15.44
C VAL A 140 11.90 -18.09 -15.78
N LYS A 141 10.90 -18.84 -15.31
CA LYS A 141 9.48 -18.44 -15.46
C LYS A 141 9.18 -17.23 -14.60
N ARG A 142 8.45 -16.30 -15.18
CA ARG A 142 8.00 -15.09 -14.51
C ARG A 142 6.50 -14.92 -14.68
N GLY A 143 5.87 -14.28 -13.71
CA GLY A 143 4.45 -13.98 -13.75
C GLY A 143 4.12 -12.77 -12.90
N ILE A 144 2.97 -12.16 -13.15
CA ILE A 144 2.48 -11.06 -12.35
C ILE A 144 2.06 -11.62 -10.99
N THR A 145 2.70 -11.12 -9.95
CA THR A 145 2.41 -11.42 -8.55
C THR A 145 1.38 -10.44 -7.98
N GLU A 146 1.41 -9.19 -8.46
CA GLU A 146 0.51 -8.14 -8.00
C GLU A 146 0.32 -7.08 -9.10
N LEU A 147 -0.89 -6.53 -9.18
CA LEU A 147 -1.19 -5.35 -9.98
C LEU A 147 -1.62 -4.23 -9.03
N VAL A 148 -0.71 -3.31 -8.75
CA VAL A 148 -0.96 -2.18 -7.85
C VAL A 148 -1.52 -1.01 -8.64
N THR A 149 -2.63 -0.45 -8.15
CA THR A 149 -3.32 0.67 -8.81
C THR A 149 -3.61 1.78 -7.80
N PRO A 150 -3.92 3.01 -8.25
CA PRO A 150 -4.23 4.10 -7.33
C PRO A 150 -5.37 3.81 -6.35
N GLY A 151 -6.39 3.04 -6.78
CA GLY A 151 -7.54 2.66 -5.95
C GLY A 151 -7.33 1.42 -5.10
N VAL A 152 -6.31 0.58 -5.42
CA VAL A 152 -6.06 -0.67 -4.74
C VAL A 152 -4.61 -0.72 -4.27
N SER A 153 -4.35 -0.17 -3.10
CA SER A 153 -3.05 -0.19 -2.45
C SER A 153 -3.20 -0.40 -0.95
N MET A 154 -2.29 -1.18 -0.38
CA MET A 154 -2.15 -1.38 1.07
C MET A 154 -0.79 -0.88 1.59
N ASP A 155 0.00 -0.24 0.75
CA ASP A 155 1.32 0.28 1.09
C ASP A 155 1.18 1.66 1.77
N ASP A 156 1.67 1.78 3.01
CA ASP A 156 1.65 3.03 3.78
C ASP A 156 2.39 4.19 3.09
N ASN A 157 3.33 3.90 2.19
CA ASN A 157 4.02 4.91 1.41
C ASN A 157 3.15 5.47 0.27
N VAL A 158 2.11 4.74 -0.15
CA VAL A 158 1.10 5.20 -1.13
C VAL A 158 -0.04 5.91 -0.43
N LEU A 159 -0.50 5.36 0.69
CA LEU A 159 -1.69 5.80 1.40
C LEU A 159 -1.45 7.09 2.19
N GLU A 160 -2.42 8.00 2.13
CA GLU A 160 -2.51 9.12 3.06
C GLU A 160 -3.16 8.62 4.38
N ARG A 161 -2.46 8.83 5.51
CA ARG A 161 -2.88 8.25 6.80
C ARG A 161 -4.25 8.74 7.26
N ARG A 162 -4.55 10.01 7.05
CA ARG A 162 -5.77 10.68 7.52
C ARG A 162 -6.93 10.62 6.53
N GLU A 163 -6.74 10.00 5.36
CA GLU A 163 -7.74 9.86 4.31
C GLU A 163 -8.02 8.40 3.97
N ASN A 164 -9.23 8.13 3.49
CA ASN A 164 -9.57 6.86 2.83
C ASN A 164 -8.95 6.80 1.43
N ASN A 165 -8.70 5.58 0.95
CA ASN A 165 -8.23 5.33 -0.40
C ASN A 165 -9.28 4.52 -1.17
N PHE A 166 -10.35 5.19 -1.60
CA PHE A 166 -11.46 4.51 -2.25
C PHE A 166 -11.17 4.14 -3.71
N LEU A 167 -11.46 2.88 -4.02
CA LEU A 167 -11.83 2.39 -5.33
C LEU A 167 -13.33 2.51 -5.46
N ALA A 168 -13.83 3.06 -6.57
CA ALA A 168 -15.27 3.09 -6.86
C ALA A 168 -15.61 2.27 -8.10
N ALA A 169 -16.88 1.86 -8.21
CA ALA A 169 -17.48 1.39 -9.46
C ALA A 169 -18.79 2.12 -9.68
N VAL A 170 -19.09 2.44 -10.95
CA VAL A 170 -20.34 3.08 -11.34
C VAL A 170 -21.02 2.25 -12.42
N HIS A 171 -22.27 1.88 -12.16
CA HIS A 171 -23.15 1.22 -13.10
C HIS A 171 -24.25 2.17 -13.55
N PHE A 172 -24.39 2.37 -14.88
CA PHE A 172 -25.46 3.15 -15.45
C PHE A 172 -26.69 2.25 -15.71
N GLY A 173 -27.60 2.18 -14.74
CA GLY A 173 -28.85 1.46 -14.89
C GLY A 173 -29.86 2.16 -15.82
N ARG A 174 -31.08 1.63 -15.88
CA ARG A 174 -32.12 2.16 -16.77
C ARG A 174 -32.70 3.51 -16.30
N SER A 175 -32.91 3.65 -15.00
CA SER A 175 -33.53 4.84 -14.38
C SER A 175 -32.67 5.46 -13.27
N LYS A 176 -31.75 4.70 -12.71
CA LYS A 176 -30.83 5.09 -11.66
C LYS A 176 -29.40 4.75 -12.06
N CYS A 177 -28.46 5.25 -11.28
CA CYS A 177 -27.07 4.80 -11.31
C CYS A 177 -26.74 4.09 -10.00
N GLY A 178 -26.11 2.92 -10.10
CA GLY A 178 -25.52 2.23 -8.96
C GLY A 178 -24.09 2.68 -8.74
N VAL A 179 -23.69 2.80 -7.49
CA VAL A 179 -22.31 3.12 -7.11
C VAL A 179 -21.87 2.26 -5.92
N ALA A 180 -20.61 1.88 -5.93
CA ALA A 180 -19.99 1.25 -4.78
C ALA A 180 -18.60 1.85 -4.54
N PHE A 181 -18.18 1.87 -3.27
CA PHE A 181 -16.88 2.36 -2.83
C PHE A 181 -16.23 1.32 -1.92
N LEU A 182 -14.97 1.01 -2.16
CA LEU A 182 -14.18 0.13 -1.31
C LEU A 182 -12.85 0.78 -0.97
N ASP A 183 -12.56 0.90 0.32
CA ASP A 183 -11.20 1.12 0.81
C ASP A 183 -10.60 -0.21 1.26
N ILE A 184 -9.78 -0.83 0.41
CA ILE A 184 -9.15 -2.12 0.71
C ILE A 184 -8.23 -2.04 1.93
N SER A 185 -7.69 -0.86 2.24
CA SER A 185 -6.77 -0.69 3.37
C SER A 185 -7.46 -0.69 4.73
N THR A 186 -8.77 -0.44 4.76
CA THR A 186 -9.59 -0.44 5.99
C THR A 186 -10.66 -1.53 6.00
N GLY A 187 -10.98 -2.10 4.83
CA GLY A 187 -12.07 -3.07 4.66
C GLY A 187 -13.45 -2.41 4.56
N GLU A 188 -13.52 -1.08 4.48
CA GLU A 188 -14.78 -0.36 4.37
C GLU A 188 -15.36 -0.52 2.96
N PHE A 189 -16.55 -1.13 2.86
CA PHE A 189 -17.24 -1.39 1.61
C PHE A 189 -18.67 -0.84 1.65
N LEU A 190 -18.94 0.13 0.78
CA LEU A 190 -20.19 0.89 0.74
C LEU A 190 -20.85 0.73 -0.63
N THR A 191 -22.20 0.72 -0.67
CA THR A 191 -22.96 0.75 -1.93
C THR A 191 -24.23 1.55 -1.82
N ALA A 192 -24.68 2.09 -2.94
CA ALA A 192 -25.95 2.80 -3.07
C ALA A 192 -26.41 2.82 -4.53
N GLU A 193 -27.66 3.25 -4.72
CA GLU A 193 -28.18 3.63 -6.03
C GLU A 193 -29.03 4.91 -5.92
N GLY A 194 -28.96 5.75 -6.93
CA GLY A 194 -29.66 7.02 -6.92
C GLY A 194 -29.72 7.69 -8.28
N THR A 195 -30.18 8.94 -8.30
CA THR A 195 -30.11 9.76 -9.53
C THR A 195 -28.67 10.11 -9.86
N VAL A 196 -28.42 10.60 -11.06
CA VAL A 196 -27.09 11.07 -11.48
C VAL A 196 -26.56 12.13 -10.52
N GLU A 197 -27.38 13.07 -10.07
CA GLU A 197 -27.00 14.13 -9.16
C GLU A 197 -26.60 13.58 -7.77
N THR A 198 -27.28 12.54 -7.32
CA THR A 198 -26.96 11.87 -6.05
C THR A 198 -25.62 11.13 -6.14
N VAL A 199 -25.41 10.41 -7.23
CA VAL A 199 -24.13 9.70 -7.46
C VAL A 199 -22.98 10.68 -7.65
N ASP A 200 -23.18 11.80 -8.35
CA ASP A 200 -22.19 12.87 -8.51
C ASP A 200 -21.76 13.46 -7.15
N LYS A 201 -22.73 13.65 -6.24
CA LYS A 201 -22.44 14.05 -4.87
C LYS A 201 -21.56 13.01 -4.15
N TRP A 202 -21.93 11.74 -4.16
CA TRP A 202 -21.16 10.71 -3.48
C TRP A 202 -19.75 10.56 -4.06
N LEU A 203 -19.60 10.65 -5.38
CA LEU A 203 -18.27 10.64 -6.02
C LEU A 203 -17.42 11.84 -5.57
N ALA A 204 -18.02 13.01 -5.37
CA ALA A 204 -17.32 14.17 -4.86
C ALA A 204 -16.93 14.02 -3.37
N ASP A 205 -17.84 13.50 -2.53
CA ASP A 205 -17.66 13.33 -1.08
C ASP A 205 -16.60 12.25 -0.75
N PHE A 206 -16.67 11.09 -1.40
CA PHE A 206 -15.75 9.98 -1.20
C PHE A 206 -14.45 10.16 -1.97
N ALA A 207 -14.43 10.98 -3.01
CA ALA A 207 -13.26 11.33 -3.83
C ALA A 207 -12.38 10.12 -4.20
N PRO A 208 -12.93 9.10 -4.90
CA PRO A 208 -12.22 7.87 -5.19
C PRO A 208 -10.97 8.15 -6.03
N LYS A 209 -9.91 7.39 -5.77
CA LYS A 209 -8.65 7.49 -6.54
C LYS A 209 -8.76 6.78 -7.89
N GLU A 210 -9.64 5.79 -7.98
CA GLU A 210 -9.89 5.02 -9.21
C GLU A 210 -11.38 4.68 -9.32
N VAL A 211 -11.92 4.72 -10.54
CA VAL A 211 -13.33 4.43 -10.82
C VAL A 211 -13.44 3.38 -11.94
N LEU A 212 -14.18 2.32 -11.66
CA LEU A 212 -14.48 1.26 -12.62
C LEU A 212 -15.78 1.58 -13.35
N VAL A 213 -15.75 1.44 -14.66
CA VAL A 213 -16.93 1.58 -15.52
C VAL A 213 -17.01 0.44 -16.53
N CYS A 214 -18.19 0.16 -17.04
CA CYS A 214 -18.39 -0.81 -18.12
C CYS A 214 -17.73 -0.33 -19.42
N HIS A 215 -17.27 -1.26 -20.24
CA HIS A 215 -16.60 -0.98 -21.52
C HIS A 215 -17.41 -0.03 -22.40
N GLY A 216 -16.72 0.94 -23.01
CA GLY A 216 -17.33 1.97 -23.86
C GLY A 216 -18.07 3.07 -23.13
N LEU A 217 -18.09 3.09 -21.79
CA LEU A 217 -18.79 4.10 -20.98
C LEU A 217 -17.87 5.17 -20.37
N ARG A 218 -16.58 5.14 -20.64
CA ARG A 218 -15.61 6.14 -20.14
C ARG A 218 -16.00 7.56 -20.50
N ASP A 219 -16.32 7.80 -21.77
CA ASP A 219 -16.68 9.14 -22.24
C ASP A 219 -18.01 9.61 -21.63
N ARG A 220 -18.99 8.71 -21.53
CA ARG A 220 -20.26 8.98 -20.83
C ARG A 220 -20.02 9.34 -19.38
N PHE A 221 -19.17 8.59 -18.69
CA PHE A 221 -18.80 8.87 -17.29
C PHE A 221 -18.17 10.27 -17.17
N GLY A 222 -17.16 10.59 -18.00
CA GLY A 222 -16.48 11.87 -18.00
C GLY A 222 -17.41 13.05 -18.32
N CYS A 223 -18.34 12.89 -19.28
CA CYS A 223 -19.35 13.90 -19.60
C CYS A 223 -20.38 14.10 -18.48
N THR A 224 -20.68 13.04 -17.70
CA THR A 224 -21.72 13.06 -16.66
C THR A 224 -21.17 13.59 -15.33
N PHE A 225 -20.02 13.10 -14.87
CA PHE A 225 -19.49 13.36 -13.53
C PHE A 225 -18.22 14.24 -13.53
N GLY A 226 -17.66 14.51 -14.71
CA GLY A 226 -16.41 15.26 -14.82
C GLY A 226 -15.17 14.44 -14.44
N PRO A 227 -14.05 15.10 -14.12
CA PRO A 227 -12.80 14.44 -13.75
C PRO A 227 -12.87 13.92 -12.31
N VAL A 228 -13.12 12.62 -12.15
CA VAL A 228 -13.16 11.93 -10.85
C VAL A 228 -12.18 10.75 -10.90
N GLY A 229 -11.07 10.84 -10.19
CA GLY A 229 -10.08 9.76 -10.12
C GLY A 229 -9.53 9.28 -11.47
N SER A 230 -8.89 8.13 -11.47
CA SER A 230 -8.46 7.43 -12.69
C SER A 230 -9.55 6.47 -13.14
N VAL A 231 -10.08 6.63 -14.35
CA VAL A 231 -11.19 5.79 -14.87
C VAL A 231 -10.63 4.55 -15.56
N PHE A 232 -11.11 3.37 -15.18
CA PHE A 232 -10.77 2.09 -15.79
C PHE A 232 -12.00 1.37 -16.33
N GLU A 233 -11.92 0.89 -17.57
CA GLU A 233 -13.00 0.14 -18.19
C GLU A 233 -12.83 -1.36 -17.99
N MET A 234 -13.92 -2.02 -17.63
CA MET A 234 -14.00 -3.48 -17.52
C MET A 234 -15.03 -4.03 -18.49
N GLU A 235 -14.90 -5.30 -18.85
CA GLU A 235 -15.78 -5.94 -19.83
C GLU A 235 -17.24 -6.02 -19.31
N ASP A 236 -18.19 -6.05 -20.24
CA ASP A 236 -19.63 -5.97 -19.99
C ASP A 236 -20.13 -7.05 -19.00
N TRP A 237 -19.57 -8.27 -19.10
CA TRP A 237 -19.98 -9.38 -18.24
C TRP A 237 -19.73 -9.13 -16.74
N VAL A 238 -18.78 -8.26 -16.40
CA VAL A 238 -18.47 -7.86 -15.01
C VAL A 238 -19.64 -7.08 -14.40
N PHE A 239 -20.34 -6.30 -15.22
CA PHE A 239 -21.50 -5.50 -14.84
C PHE A 239 -22.83 -6.21 -15.07
N MET A 240 -22.84 -7.54 -15.13
CA MET A 240 -24.06 -8.33 -15.18
C MET A 240 -24.60 -8.60 -13.77
N PRO A 241 -25.92 -8.43 -13.54
CA PRO A 241 -26.53 -8.62 -12.21
C PRO A 241 -26.25 -9.98 -11.59
N ASP A 242 -26.34 -11.07 -12.38
CA ASP A 242 -26.09 -12.42 -11.90
C ASP A 242 -24.63 -12.63 -11.49
N THR A 243 -23.68 -12.14 -12.28
CA THR A 243 -22.25 -12.19 -11.96
C THR A 243 -21.92 -11.44 -10.67
N ALA A 244 -22.48 -10.25 -10.52
CA ALA A 244 -22.26 -9.41 -9.36
C ALA A 244 -22.82 -10.05 -8.07
N ARG A 245 -24.06 -10.52 -8.13
CA ARG A 245 -24.74 -11.18 -7.00
C ARG A 245 -24.02 -12.45 -6.57
N ASP A 246 -23.69 -13.32 -7.52
CA ASP A 246 -22.95 -14.55 -7.27
C ASP A 246 -21.56 -14.26 -6.65
N ARG A 247 -20.85 -13.26 -7.14
CA ARG A 247 -19.53 -12.88 -6.60
C ARG A 247 -19.60 -12.34 -5.16
N LEU A 248 -20.61 -11.52 -4.85
CA LEU A 248 -20.86 -11.00 -3.50
C LEU A 248 -21.27 -12.12 -2.54
N GLN A 249 -22.19 -13.00 -2.95
CA GLN A 249 -22.64 -14.13 -2.12
C GLN A 249 -21.50 -15.09 -1.79
N ARG A 250 -20.62 -15.38 -2.75
CA ARG A 250 -19.42 -16.19 -2.51
C ARG A 250 -18.44 -15.51 -1.57
N HIS A 251 -18.26 -14.19 -1.69
CA HIS A 251 -17.34 -13.45 -0.84
C HIS A 251 -17.80 -13.42 0.62
N PHE A 252 -19.09 -13.15 0.85
CA PHE A 252 -19.65 -13.09 2.20
C PHE A 252 -20.16 -14.44 2.72
N GLU A 253 -19.99 -15.53 1.96
CA GLU A 253 -20.42 -16.89 2.31
C GLU A 253 -21.92 -16.94 2.70
N THR A 254 -22.77 -16.23 1.94
CA THR A 254 -24.20 -16.06 2.22
C THR A 254 -25.08 -16.50 1.05
N VAL A 255 -26.32 -16.89 1.34
CA VAL A 255 -27.33 -17.26 0.33
C VAL A 255 -28.03 -16.03 -0.26
N GLY A 256 -28.08 -14.92 0.48
CA GLY A 256 -28.73 -13.67 0.06
C GLY A 256 -28.11 -12.45 0.69
N LEU A 257 -28.41 -11.27 0.17
CA LEU A 257 -27.84 -10.01 0.61
C LEU A 257 -28.75 -9.22 1.58
N LYS A 258 -29.88 -9.80 2.00
CA LYS A 258 -30.84 -9.18 2.93
C LYS A 258 -30.20 -8.77 4.26
N GLY A 259 -29.30 -9.61 4.79
CA GLY A 259 -28.60 -9.33 6.06
C GLY A 259 -27.75 -8.07 6.05
N PHE A 260 -27.36 -7.61 4.86
CA PHE A 260 -26.60 -6.36 4.65
C PHE A 260 -27.50 -5.16 4.36
N GLY A 261 -28.84 -5.33 4.24
CA GLY A 261 -29.76 -4.23 3.93
C GLY A 261 -29.65 -3.69 2.50
N VAL A 262 -29.08 -4.46 1.56
CA VAL A 262 -28.80 -4.01 0.18
C VAL A 262 -29.55 -4.82 -0.90
N GLU A 263 -30.43 -5.74 -0.52
CA GLU A 263 -31.09 -6.67 -1.45
C GLU A 263 -31.93 -5.95 -2.53
N ASP A 264 -32.46 -4.79 -2.23
CA ASP A 264 -33.28 -3.94 -3.10
C ASP A 264 -32.46 -3.01 -4.01
N LEU A 265 -31.14 -2.96 -3.85
CA LEU A 265 -30.23 -2.11 -4.65
C LEU A 265 -29.76 -2.86 -5.91
N GLU A 266 -30.58 -2.91 -6.97
CA GLU A 266 -30.24 -3.66 -8.20
C GLU A 266 -28.94 -3.14 -8.83
N ASP A 267 -28.86 -1.85 -9.12
CA ASP A 267 -27.70 -1.21 -9.76
C ASP A 267 -26.51 -1.09 -8.79
N GLY A 268 -26.78 -0.88 -7.49
CA GLY A 268 -25.76 -0.82 -6.43
C GLY A 268 -25.03 -2.15 -6.25
N ILE A 269 -25.75 -3.27 -6.28
CA ILE A 269 -25.19 -4.64 -6.23
C ILE A 269 -24.27 -4.88 -7.42
N VAL A 270 -24.67 -4.45 -8.64
CA VAL A 270 -23.84 -4.58 -9.84
C VAL A 270 -22.51 -3.84 -9.67
N ALA A 271 -22.55 -2.61 -9.17
CA ALA A 271 -21.34 -1.83 -8.92
C ALA A 271 -20.44 -2.49 -7.85
N ALA A 272 -21.03 -2.97 -6.74
CA ALA A 272 -20.28 -3.66 -5.69
C ALA A 272 -19.64 -4.96 -6.17
N GLY A 273 -20.37 -5.78 -6.94
CA GLY A 273 -19.84 -7.01 -7.55
C GLY A 273 -18.68 -6.75 -8.50
N ALA A 274 -18.74 -5.67 -9.29
CA ALA A 274 -17.67 -5.27 -10.21
C ALA A 274 -16.36 -4.97 -9.45
N ILE A 275 -16.42 -4.34 -8.28
CA ILE A 275 -15.25 -4.11 -7.42
C ILE A 275 -14.61 -5.44 -7.01
N LEU A 276 -15.38 -6.42 -6.54
CA LEU A 276 -14.80 -7.71 -6.13
C LEU A 276 -14.18 -8.48 -7.29
N VAL A 277 -14.79 -8.45 -8.49
CA VAL A 277 -14.20 -9.05 -9.70
C VAL A 277 -12.89 -8.34 -10.07
N TYR A 278 -12.83 -7.02 -9.88
CA TYR A 278 -11.60 -6.26 -10.12
C TYR A 278 -10.48 -6.65 -9.16
N LEU A 279 -10.77 -6.88 -7.87
CA LEU A 279 -9.79 -7.37 -6.91
C LEU A 279 -9.21 -8.72 -7.32
N ASP A 280 -10.02 -9.64 -7.85
CA ASP A 280 -9.54 -10.92 -8.37
C ASP A 280 -8.56 -10.72 -9.54
N ARG A 281 -8.83 -9.77 -10.45
CA ARG A 281 -7.94 -9.44 -11.58
C ARG A 281 -6.64 -8.80 -11.17
N THR A 282 -6.67 -7.98 -10.13
CA THR A 282 -5.48 -7.32 -9.58
C THR A 282 -4.69 -8.21 -8.63
N LYS A 283 -5.10 -9.50 -8.50
CA LYS A 283 -4.45 -10.50 -7.64
C LYS A 283 -4.57 -10.23 -6.13
N HIS A 284 -5.54 -9.43 -5.73
CA HIS A 284 -5.91 -9.24 -4.34
C HIS A 284 -6.93 -10.29 -3.93
N THR A 285 -6.48 -11.53 -3.72
CA THR A 285 -7.37 -12.67 -3.42
C THR A 285 -7.59 -12.88 -1.92
N GLN A 286 -6.70 -12.36 -1.08
CA GLN A 286 -6.82 -12.42 0.37
C GLN A 286 -7.53 -11.17 0.88
N VAL A 287 -8.85 -11.17 0.84
CA VAL A 287 -9.70 -10.01 1.20
C VAL A 287 -10.70 -10.34 2.32
N GLY A 288 -10.34 -11.28 3.19
CA GLY A 288 -11.18 -11.74 4.30
C GLY A 288 -11.49 -10.67 5.36
N HIS A 289 -10.78 -9.54 5.37
CA HIS A 289 -11.08 -8.39 6.22
C HIS A 289 -12.27 -7.55 5.72
N ILE A 290 -12.70 -7.73 4.48
CA ILE A 290 -13.92 -7.11 3.95
C ILE A 290 -15.11 -7.98 4.40
N THR A 291 -15.63 -7.71 5.59
CA THR A 291 -16.64 -8.55 6.25
C THR A 291 -18.07 -8.06 6.09
N SER A 292 -18.26 -6.85 5.55
CA SER A 292 -19.58 -6.22 5.44
C SER A 292 -19.70 -5.38 4.17
N LEU A 293 -20.93 -5.22 3.69
CA LEU A 293 -21.31 -4.30 2.65
C LEU A 293 -22.41 -3.40 3.22
N LEU A 294 -22.12 -2.12 3.34
CA LEU A 294 -23.01 -1.16 3.98
C LEU A 294 -23.73 -0.31 2.93
N ARG A 295 -25.00 -0.07 3.16
CA ARG A 295 -25.78 0.88 2.36
C ARG A 295 -25.45 2.32 2.74
N ILE A 296 -25.22 3.19 1.77
CA ILE A 296 -25.14 4.64 2.00
C ILE A 296 -26.56 5.15 2.14
N GLU A 297 -26.94 5.56 3.36
CA GLU A 297 -28.24 6.13 3.65
C GLU A 297 -28.21 7.65 3.53
N GLU A 298 -29.20 8.24 2.85
CA GLU A 298 -29.34 9.70 2.76
C GLU A 298 -30.31 10.28 3.79
N GLU A 299 -31.29 9.48 4.23
CA GLU A 299 -32.42 10.01 5.02
C GLU A 299 -32.01 10.55 6.40
N GLY A 300 -30.97 10.01 7.01
CA GLY A 300 -30.44 10.41 8.32
C GLY A 300 -29.57 11.66 8.32
N TYR A 301 -29.23 12.22 7.15
CA TYR A 301 -28.26 13.31 7.02
C TYR A 301 -28.81 14.53 6.30
N VAL A 302 -28.20 15.68 6.58
CA VAL A 302 -28.43 16.92 5.80
C VAL A 302 -27.75 16.75 4.45
N ARG A 303 -28.52 16.90 3.38
CA ARG A 303 -27.98 16.80 2.02
C ARG A 303 -27.18 18.04 1.68
N LEU A 304 -25.88 17.90 1.53
CA LEU A 304 -24.98 18.92 1.02
C LEU A 304 -24.57 18.51 -0.40
N ASP A 305 -24.81 19.32 -1.41
CA ASP A 305 -24.30 19.08 -2.74
C ASP A 305 -22.83 19.50 -2.87
N LYS A 306 -22.17 19.08 -3.95
CA LYS A 306 -20.75 19.38 -4.17
C LYS A 306 -20.43 20.88 -4.22
N PHE A 307 -21.40 21.70 -4.68
CA PHE A 307 -21.23 23.17 -4.76
C PHE A 307 -21.29 23.77 -3.36
N THR A 308 -22.21 23.29 -2.53
CA THR A 308 -22.32 23.70 -1.12
C THR A 308 -21.06 23.33 -0.34
N VAL A 309 -20.57 22.08 -0.47
CA VAL A 309 -19.31 21.62 0.16
C VAL A 309 -18.13 22.49 -0.27
N HIS A 310 -18.04 22.80 -1.56
CA HIS A 310 -16.99 23.65 -2.12
C HIS A 310 -17.12 25.10 -1.67
N SER A 311 -18.32 25.70 -1.75
CA SER A 311 -18.57 27.10 -1.41
C SER A 311 -18.39 27.39 0.08
N LEU A 312 -18.65 26.41 0.95
CA LEU A 312 -18.41 26.49 2.39
C LEU A 312 -16.97 26.11 2.77
N GLU A 313 -16.13 25.77 1.80
CA GLU A 313 -14.75 25.33 2.01
C GLU A 313 -14.62 24.23 3.09
N LEU A 314 -15.54 23.26 3.09
CA LEU A 314 -15.61 22.27 4.17
C LEU A 314 -14.35 21.39 4.23
N VAL A 315 -13.86 20.89 3.09
CA VAL A 315 -12.74 19.95 3.01
C VAL A 315 -11.55 20.44 2.19
N ARG A 316 -11.73 21.51 1.41
CA ARG A 316 -10.66 22.14 0.61
C ARG A 316 -10.89 23.65 0.56
N SER A 317 -9.81 24.42 0.67
CA SER A 317 -9.87 25.86 0.46
C SER A 317 -9.94 26.20 -1.03
N MET A 318 -10.66 27.27 -1.38
CA MET A 318 -10.70 27.88 -2.71
C MET A 318 -9.49 28.79 -2.98
N SER A 319 -8.80 29.21 -1.93
CA SER A 319 -7.67 30.12 -2.01
C SER A 319 -6.35 29.38 -1.91
N ASP A 320 -5.37 29.72 -2.75
CA ASP A 320 -4.01 29.22 -2.62
C ASP A 320 -3.43 29.61 -1.24
N GLY A 321 -3.02 28.59 -0.46
CA GLY A 321 -2.53 28.79 0.91
C GLY A 321 -3.63 29.04 1.96
N GLY A 322 -4.90 28.99 1.58
CA GLY A 322 -6.03 29.02 2.51
C GLY A 322 -6.17 27.71 3.29
N ARG A 323 -7.00 27.73 4.32
CA ARG A 323 -7.33 26.55 5.14
C ARG A 323 -8.83 26.26 5.06
N SER A 324 -9.16 25.00 4.84
CA SER A 324 -10.55 24.53 4.90
C SER A 324 -11.07 24.46 6.35
N LEU A 325 -12.39 24.30 6.49
CA LEU A 325 -12.96 24.06 7.81
C LEU A 325 -12.38 22.80 8.45
N LEU A 326 -12.28 21.69 7.69
CA LEU A 326 -11.68 20.45 8.17
C LEU A 326 -10.25 20.65 8.69
N GLU A 327 -9.38 21.29 7.90
CA GLU A 327 -8.00 21.58 8.32
C GLU A 327 -7.90 22.49 9.54
N THR A 328 -8.94 23.28 9.81
CA THR A 328 -8.99 24.18 10.96
C THR A 328 -9.41 23.48 12.23
N ILE A 329 -10.36 22.52 12.14
CA ILE A 329 -10.94 21.86 13.33
C ILE A 329 -10.35 20.47 13.60
N ASP A 330 -9.51 19.91 12.69
CA ASP A 330 -8.98 18.56 12.84
C ASP A 330 -7.82 18.51 13.84
N GLU A 331 -8.16 18.30 15.10
CA GLU A 331 -7.26 18.03 16.23
C GLU A 331 -7.25 16.54 16.61
N THR A 332 -7.72 15.67 15.72
CA THR A 332 -7.76 14.22 15.99
C THR A 332 -6.36 13.63 16.12
N THR A 333 -6.17 12.75 17.09
CA THR A 333 -4.88 12.12 17.40
C THR A 333 -4.69 10.77 16.69
N SER A 334 -5.77 10.15 16.21
CA SER A 334 -5.73 8.90 15.46
C SER A 334 -6.13 9.09 14.00
N PRO A 335 -5.52 8.33 13.05
CA PRO A 335 -5.92 8.36 11.63
C PRO A 335 -7.40 7.99 11.42
N MET A 336 -7.91 7.01 12.17
CA MET A 336 -9.32 6.61 12.15
C MET A 336 -10.24 7.77 12.55
N GLY A 337 -9.87 8.53 13.59
CA GLY A 337 -10.61 9.72 14.02
C GLY A 337 -10.65 10.80 12.94
N ALA A 338 -9.54 11.03 12.23
CA ALA A 338 -9.48 12.00 11.13
C ALA A 338 -10.42 11.61 9.97
N ARG A 339 -10.42 10.32 9.56
CA ARG A 339 -11.34 9.81 8.54
C ARG A 339 -12.81 9.97 8.98
N LEU A 340 -13.10 9.66 10.23
CA LEU A 340 -14.45 9.83 10.79
C LEU A 340 -14.87 11.29 10.86
N LEU A 341 -14.00 12.21 11.29
CA LEU A 341 -14.31 13.65 11.35
C LEU A 341 -14.64 14.21 9.96
N LYS A 342 -13.86 13.87 8.94
CA LYS A 342 -14.15 14.24 7.55
C LYS A 342 -15.53 13.73 7.11
N ARG A 343 -15.88 12.49 7.46
CA ARG A 343 -17.20 11.92 7.16
C ARG A 343 -18.32 12.68 7.88
N TRP A 344 -18.16 12.98 9.15
CA TRP A 344 -19.16 13.74 9.91
C TRP A 344 -19.41 15.13 9.33
N LEU A 345 -18.37 15.75 8.79
CA LEU A 345 -18.48 17.06 8.15
C LEU A 345 -19.23 17.00 6.82
N LEU A 346 -19.03 15.94 6.02
CA LEU A 346 -19.69 15.74 4.73
C LEU A 346 -21.12 15.18 4.85
N PHE A 347 -21.41 14.47 5.96
CA PHE A 347 -22.69 13.85 6.26
C PHE A 347 -23.21 14.34 7.62
N PRO A 348 -23.63 15.62 7.76
CA PRO A 348 -24.16 16.15 9.01
C PRO A 348 -25.48 15.47 9.36
N LEU A 349 -25.65 15.11 10.64
CA LEU A 349 -26.86 14.47 11.14
C LEU A 349 -28.08 15.39 11.05
N ARG A 350 -29.26 14.77 10.89
CA ARG A 350 -30.58 15.43 10.98
C ARG A 350 -31.33 15.05 12.24
N ASP A 351 -31.03 13.91 12.83
CA ASP A 351 -31.68 13.41 14.03
C ASP A 351 -31.26 14.22 15.25
N GLU A 352 -32.23 14.94 15.85
CA GLU A 352 -32.00 15.82 17.00
C GLU A 352 -31.52 15.06 18.24
N ALA A 353 -31.99 13.83 18.45
CA ALA A 353 -31.57 13.00 19.58
C ALA A 353 -30.11 12.58 19.46
N GLU A 354 -29.69 12.17 18.26
CA GLU A 354 -28.29 11.84 17.98
C GLU A 354 -27.36 13.07 18.10
N ILE A 355 -27.81 14.23 17.59
CA ILE A 355 -27.07 15.49 17.71
C ILE A 355 -26.89 15.85 19.18
N SER A 356 -27.98 15.86 19.96
CA SER A 356 -27.95 16.17 21.38
C SER A 356 -27.03 15.21 22.15
N ARG A 357 -27.11 13.91 21.87
CA ARG A 357 -26.26 12.90 22.49
C ARG A 357 -24.78 13.17 22.26
N ARG A 358 -24.40 13.56 21.04
CA ARG A 358 -23.00 13.93 20.74
C ARG A 358 -22.59 15.22 21.45
N GLN A 359 -23.47 16.20 21.50
CA GLN A 359 -23.23 17.47 22.20
C GLN A 359 -23.06 17.27 23.71
N ASP A 360 -23.83 16.39 24.34
CA ASP A 360 -23.69 16.05 25.76
C ASP A 360 -22.31 15.45 26.07
N ALA A 361 -21.81 14.57 25.21
CA ALA A 361 -20.46 14.03 25.35
C ALA A 361 -19.38 15.12 25.19
N VAL A 362 -19.54 16.02 24.21
CA VAL A 362 -18.63 17.16 24.00
C VAL A 362 -18.66 18.10 25.20
N ALA A 363 -19.86 18.45 25.71
CA ALA A 363 -20.01 19.32 26.87
C ALA A 363 -19.30 18.78 28.12
N LEU A 364 -19.44 17.46 28.38
CA LEU A 364 -18.71 16.78 29.45
C LEU A 364 -17.20 16.89 29.27
N LEU A 365 -16.71 16.50 28.10
CA LEU A 365 -15.26 16.50 27.83
C LEU A 365 -14.66 17.91 27.79
N ALA A 366 -15.46 18.93 27.44
CA ALA A 366 -15.04 20.33 27.52
C ALA A 366 -14.89 20.78 28.99
N GLY A 367 -15.79 20.32 29.88
CA GLY A 367 -15.75 20.62 31.32
C GLY A 367 -14.70 19.86 32.12
N GLU A 368 -14.40 18.62 31.73
CA GLU A 368 -13.50 17.71 32.46
C GLU A 368 -12.12 17.61 31.80
N ALA A 369 -11.25 18.60 32.04
CA ALA A 369 -9.94 18.69 31.40
C ALA A 369 -9.07 17.44 31.63
N LEU A 370 -9.03 16.90 32.87
CA LEU A 370 -8.21 15.73 33.21
C LEU A 370 -8.67 14.46 32.46
N LEU A 371 -9.98 14.25 32.35
CA LEU A 371 -10.54 13.14 31.59
C LEU A 371 -10.21 13.28 30.10
N ARG A 372 -10.42 14.47 29.54
CA ARG A 372 -10.13 14.79 28.14
C ARG A 372 -8.66 14.55 27.80
N GLU A 373 -7.72 15.08 28.57
CA GLU A 373 -6.28 14.89 28.36
C GLU A 373 -5.86 13.43 28.45
N ALA A 374 -6.42 12.69 29.42
CA ALA A 374 -6.16 11.27 29.55
C ALA A 374 -6.67 10.45 28.35
N LEU A 375 -7.87 10.77 27.84
CA LEU A 375 -8.43 10.13 26.64
C LEU A 375 -7.63 10.48 25.38
N ILE A 376 -7.22 11.74 25.20
CA ILE A 376 -6.37 12.17 24.08
C ILE A 376 -5.06 11.39 24.06
N GLY A 377 -4.38 11.28 25.22
CA GLY A 377 -3.13 10.51 25.33
C GLY A 377 -3.31 9.04 24.97
N GLN A 378 -4.40 8.41 25.44
CA GLN A 378 -4.70 7.02 25.13
C GLN A 378 -5.10 6.80 23.68
N LEU A 379 -5.89 7.70 23.07
CA LEU A 379 -6.26 7.64 21.66
C LEU A 379 -5.03 7.76 20.75
N ALA A 380 -4.03 8.55 21.13
CA ALA A 380 -2.77 8.65 20.39
C ALA A 380 -2.01 7.31 20.33
N GLU A 381 -2.14 6.47 21.38
CA GLU A 381 -1.50 5.15 21.44
C GLU A 381 -2.24 4.11 20.57
N VAL A 382 -3.54 4.28 20.32
CA VAL A 382 -4.36 3.33 19.52
C VAL A 382 -3.83 3.22 18.08
N GLY A 383 -3.44 4.34 17.46
CA GLY A 383 -2.93 4.34 16.09
C GLY A 383 -4.01 4.01 15.05
N ASP A 384 -3.64 3.22 14.02
CA ASP A 384 -4.54 2.84 12.91
C ASP A 384 -4.82 1.34 12.91
N VAL A 385 -5.68 0.91 13.81
CA VAL A 385 -6.04 -0.51 13.97
C VAL A 385 -6.73 -1.06 12.72
N GLU A 386 -7.57 -0.28 12.05
CA GLU A 386 -8.26 -0.70 10.80
C GLU A 386 -7.25 -1.17 9.75
N ARG A 387 -6.22 -0.36 9.48
CA ARG A 387 -5.18 -0.72 8.49
C ARG A 387 -4.27 -1.85 8.94
N ILE A 388 -3.98 -1.94 10.24
CA ILE A 388 -3.19 -3.08 10.78
C ILE A 388 -3.96 -4.39 10.58
N ILE A 389 -5.24 -4.44 10.90
CA ILE A 389 -6.06 -5.65 10.76
C ILE A 389 -6.20 -6.07 9.30
N SER A 390 -6.36 -5.13 8.39
CA SER A 390 -6.39 -5.42 6.95
C SER A 390 -5.07 -6.06 6.49
N LYS A 391 -3.91 -5.56 6.95
CA LYS A 391 -2.60 -6.16 6.67
C LYS A 391 -2.43 -7.55 7.28
N VAL A 392 -3.01 -7.80 8.46
CA VAL A 392 -3.03 -9.14 9.08
C VAL A 392 -3.75 -10.13 8.16
N ALA A 393 -4.93 -9.76 7.67
CA ALA A 393 -5.74 -10.64 6.82
C ALA A 393 -5.04 -11.03 5.51
N VAL A 394 -4.23 -10.13 4.93
CA VAL A 394 -3.46 -10.40 3.70
C VAL A 394 -2.04 -10.92 3.96
N GLY A 395 -1.66 -11.15 5.22
CA GLY A 395 -0.32 -11.67 5.58
C GLY A 395 0.83 -10.68 5.35
N ARG A 396 0.55 -9.36 5.28
CA ARG A 396 1.54 -8.30 5.01
C ARG A 396 1.90 -7.49 6.27
N VAL A 397 1.38 -7.86 7.42
CA VAL A 397 1.67 -7.17 8.68
C VAL A 397 3.13 -7.39 9.09
N SER A 398 3.81 -6.33 9.49
CA SER A 398 5.16 -6.41 10.04
C SER A 398 5.14 -6.75 11.55
N PRO A 399 6.22 -7.32 12.09
CA PRO A 399 6.30 -7.60 13.52
C PRO A 399 6.10 -6.37 14.42
N ARG A 400 6.53 -5.21 13.96
CA ARG A 400 6.33 -3.93 14.68
C ARG A 400 4.88 -3.51 14.72
N GLU A 401 4.14 -3.73 13.62
CA GLU A 401 2.70 -3.45 13.57
C GLU A 401 1.91 -4.41 14.48
N VAL A 402 2.33 -5.67 14.62
CA VAL A 402 1.71 -6.59 15.60
C VAL A 402 1.93 -6.11 17.03
N VAL A 403 3.13 -5.63 17.37
CA VAL A 403 3.38 -5.01 18.68
C VAL A 403 2.61 -3.69 18.85
N GLN A 404 2.45 -2.91 17.77
CA GLN A 404 1.60 -1.72 17.80
C GLN A 404 0.12 -2.08 18.06
N LEU A 405 -0.38 -3.17 17.45
CA LEU A 405 -1.72 -3.69 17.74
C LEU A 405 -1.88 -4.04 19.24
N LYS A 406 -0.91 -4.72 19.84
CA LYS A 406 -0.92 -4.97 21.30
C LYS A 406 -1.07 -3.68 22.09
N ARG A 407 -0.24 -2.65 21.80
CA ARG A 407 -0.30 -1.35 22.49
C ARG A 407 -1.66 -0.68 22.29
N ALA A 408 -2.22 -0.78 21.09
CA ALA A 408 -3.56 -0.28 20.80
C ALA A 408 -4.64 -0.95 21.64
N LEU A 409 -4.62 -2.28 21.74
CA LEU A 409 -5.58 -3.05 22.54
C LEU A 409 -5.47 -2.72 24.04
N GLU A 410 -4.26 -2.56 24.57
CA GLU A 410 -4.02 -2.09 25.93
C GLU A 410 -4.56 -0.67 26.16
N ALA A 411 -4.38 0.24 25.20
CA ALA A 411 -4.93 1.59 25.26
C ALA A 411 -6.46 1.59 25.24
N ILE A 412 -7.07 0.76 24.38
CA ILE A 412 -8.52 0.54 24.32
C ILE A 412 -9.05 0.05 25.66
N GLY A 413 -8.36 -0.87 26.33
CA GLY A 413 -8.72 -1.32 27.68
C GLY A 413 -8.75 -0.18 28.72
N ARG A 414 -7.77 0.73 28.66
CA ARG A 414 -7.73 1.92 29.52
C ARG A 414 -8.82 2.93 29.18
N ILE A 415 -9.11 3.14 27.90
CA ILE A 415 -10.23 4.00 27.43
C ILE A 415 -11.56 3.44 27.94
N ARG A 416 -11.79 2.14 27.74
CA ARG A 416 -12.98 1.43 28.25
C ARG A 416 -13.19 1.67 29.73
N MET A 417 -12.17 1.42 30.54
CA MET A 417 -12.22 1.57 31.99
C MET A 417 -12.63 2.99 32.41
N ARG A 418 -12.05 4.03 31.76
CA ARG A 418 -12.38 5.43 32.06
C ARG A 418 -13.78 5.81 31.59
N SER A 419 -14.18 5.34 30.41
CA SER A 419 -15.52 5.61 29.87
C SER A 419 -16.61 4.96 30.72
N MET A 420 -16.39 3.73 31.19
CA MET A 420 -17.29 3.01 32.08
C MET A 420 -17.42 3.67 33.48
N ALA A 421 -16.36 4.33 33.95
CA ALA A 421 -16.37 5.05 35.23
C ALA A 421 -17.04 6.43 35.15
N SER A 422 -17.42 6.90 33.96
CA SER A 422 -18.09 8.20 33.76
C SER A 422 -19.57 8.13 34.14
N ASP A 423 -20.12 9.21 34.69
CA ASP A 423 -21.56 9.37 34.92
C ASP A 423 -22.33 9.65 33.64
N ASN A 424 -21.67 10.04 32.55
CA ASN A 424 -22.28 10.30 31.25
C ASN A 424 -22.69 9.00 30.56
N ALA A 425 -23.99 8.89 30.20
CA ALA A 425 -24.57 7.71 29.58
C ALA A 425 -23.93 7.38 28.22
N VAL A 426 -23.54 8.40 27.45
CA VAL A 426 -22.92 8.22 26.12
C VAL A 426 -21.52 7.64 26.23
N LEU A 427 -20.69 8.17 27.15
CA LEU A 427 -19.35 7.62 27.39
C LEU A 427 -19.41 6.19 27.91
N ARG A 428 -20.35 5.89 28.80
CA ARG A 428 -20.55 4.50 29.27
C ARG A 428 -20.95 3.57 28.14
N ALA A 429 -21.89 3.96 27.29
CA ALA A 429 -22.31 3.15 26.13
C ALA A 429 -21.13 2.89 25.17
N TRP A 430 -20.28 3.89 24.93
CA TRP A 430 -19.05 3.68 24.15
C TRP A 430 -18.08 2.74 24.85
N GLY A 431 -17.90 2.89 26.18
CA GLY A 431 -17.06 1.99 26.97
C GLY A 431 -17.56 0.55 26.95
N GLU A 432 -18.87 0.32 27.01
CA GLU A 432 -19.50 -1.00 26.91
C GLU A 432 -19.26 -1.64 25.54
N ALA A 433 -19.30 -0.86 24.47
CA ALA A 433 -19.09 -1.32 23.09
C ALA A 433 -17.60 -1.64 22.77
N LEU A 434 -16.64 -1.16 23.57
CA LEU A 434 -15.23 -1.43 23.35
C LEU A 434 -14.84 -2.80 23.89
N ASP A 435 -14.22 -3.63 23.05
CA ASP A 435 -13.57 -4.88 23.46
C ASP A 435 -12.04 -4.70 23.38
N PRO A 436 -11.32 -4.79 24.50
CA PRO A 436 -9.87 -4.67 24.52
C PRO A 436 -9.15 -5.93 24.01
N CYS A 437 -9.85 -7.01 23.68
CA CYS A 437 -9.30 -8.29 23.22
C CYS A 437 -8.08 -8.71 24.10
N SER A 438 -8.24 -8.72 25.43
CA SER A 438 -7.14 -8.86 26.40
C SER A 438 -6.31 -10.13 26.18
N GLU A 439 -6.96 -11.26 25.86
CA GLU A 439 -6.28 -12.53 25.59
C GLU A 439 -5.30 -12.40 24.40
N MET A 440 -5.72 -11.71 23.33
CA MET A 440 -4.87 -11.46 22.17
C MET A 440 -3.69 -10.56 22.53
N SER A 441 -3.94 -9.47 23.28
CA SER A 441 -2.90 -8.54 23.73
C SER A 441 -1.87 -9.24 24.60
N GLU A 442 -2.31 -10.07 25.56
CA GLU A 442 -1.44 -10.87 26.43
C GLU A 442 -0.62 -11.90 25.64
N ARG A 443 -1.26 -12.57 24.67
CA ARG A 443 -0.60 -13.53 23.81
C ARG A 443 0.51 -12.87 22.99
N ILE A 444 0.25 -11.74 22.33
CA ILE A 444 1.25 -11.00 21.58
C ILE A 444 2.42 -10.58 22.51
N GLY A 445 2.10 -10.08 23.71
CA GLY A 445 3.09 -9.64 24.68
C GLY A 445 3.97 -10.77 25.23
N ARG A 446 3.44 -11.98 25.33
CA ARG A 446 4.17 -13.18 25.77
C ARG A 446 5.04 -13.76 24.67
N GLU A 447 4.53 -13.78 23.41
CA GLU A 447 5.17 -14.48 22.30
C GLU A 447 6.18 -13.64 21.53
N LEU A 448 6.01 -12.32 21.48
CA LEU A 448 6.91 -11.42 20.76
C LEU A 448 7.76 -10.57 21.69
N VAL A 449 8.98 -10.25 21.23
CA VAL A 449 9.82 -9.26 21.92
C VAL A 449 9.18 -7.87 21.83
N SER A 450 9.45 -7.01 22.81
CA SER A 450 8.86 -5.65 22.90
C SER A 450 9.27 -4.71 21.76
N GLU A 451 10.46 -4.92 21.20
CA GLU A 451 11.00 -4.13 20.08
C GLU A 451 11.51 -5.04 18.96
N PRO A 452 10.61 -5.61 18.16
CA PRO A 452 11.01 -6.52 17.10
C PRO A 452 11.71 -5.78 15.96
N PRO A 453 12.56 -6.48 15.19
CA PRO A 453 13.13 -5.94 13.95
C PRO A 453 12.05 -5.62 12.92
N VAL A 454 12.38 -4.79 11.94
CA VAL A 454 11.43 -4.38 10.86
C VAL A 454 11.02 -5.56 10.00
N THR A 455 11.95 -6.49 9.73
CA THR A 455 11.72 -7.62 8.82
C THR A 455 11.92 -8.95 9.55
N ILE A 456 11.06 -9.92 9.22
CA ILE A 456 11.12 -11.29 9.73
C ILE A 456 12.48 -11.95 9.44
N ALA A 457 13.05 -11.68 8.26
CA ALA A 457 14.32 -12.28 7.81
C ALA A 457 15.53 -12.01 8.73
N LYS A 458 15.45 -10.98 9.60
CA LYS A 458 16.51 -10.70 10.59
C LYS A 458 16.49 -11.61 11.81
N GLY A 459 15.42 -12.40 12.00
CA GLY A 459 15.24 -13.19 13.20
C GLY A 459 15.06 -12.35 14.47
N GLY A 460 15.10 -12.99 15.66
CA GLY A 460 15.00 -12.29 16.93
C GLY A 460 13.62 -11.72 17.26
N LEU A 461 12.55 -12.32 16.75
CA LEU A 461 11.16 -11.88 16.91
C LEU A 461 10.49 -12.49 18.12
N ILE A 462 10.71 -13.78 18.32
CA ILE A 462 10.05 -14.57 19.36
C ILE A 462 10.73 -14.32 20.71
N ALA A 463 9.96 -14.12 21.75
CA ALA A 463 10.48 -13.94 23.11
C ALA A 463 11.13 -15.23 23.64
N GLU A 464 11.98 -15.11 24.64
CA GLU A 464 12.55 -16.27 25.35
C GLU A 464 11.46 -17.01 26.14
N GLY A 465 11.57 -18.33 26.23
CA GLY A 465 10.62 -19.20 26.91
C GLY A 465 9.37 -19.58 26.11
N VAL A 466 9.22 -19.08 24.87
CA VAL A 466 8.07 -19.43 24.00
C VAL A 466 8.29 -20.76 23.29
N SER A 467 9.51 -21.05 22.86
CA SER A 467 9.88 -22.31 22.22
C SER A 467 11.20 -22.81 22.78
N GLN A 468 11.13 -23.93 23.47
CA GLN A 468 12.32 -24.57 24.08
C GLN A 468 13.36 -24.89 22.99
N GLU A 469 12.92 -25.42 21.84
CA GLU A 469 13.80 -25.74 20.72
C GLU A 469 14.55 -24.49 20.20
N LEU A 470 13.83 -23.36 20.06
CA LEU A 470 14.45 -22.10 19.63
C LEU A 470 15.44 -21.58 20.66
N ASP A 471 15.14 -21.71 21.96
CA ASP A 471 16.03 -21.24 23.03
C ASP A 471 17.28 -22.12 23.13
N GLU A 472 17.16 -23.44 22.93
CA GLU A 472 18.29 -24.35 22.79
C GLU A 472 19.19 -24.00 21.59
N LEU A 473 18.59 -23.72 20.42
CA LEU A 473 19.33 -23.27 19.24
C LEU A 473 20.04 -21.93 19.46
N ARG A 474 19.39 -20.99 20.15
CA ARG A 474 19.99 -19.71 20.55
C ARG A 474 21.20 -19.93 21.49
N GLN A 475 21.07 -20.78 22.49
CA GLN A 475 22.16 -21.10 23.41
C GLN A 475 23.35 -21.72 22.66
N LEU A 476 23.08 -22.63 21.72
CA LEU A 476 24.12 -23.20 20.88
C LEU A 476 24.81 -22.12 20.02
N ALA A 477 24.05 -21.20 19.41
CA ALA A 477 24.60 -20.10 18.62
C ALA A 477 25.43 -19.11 19.49
N TYR A 478 25.00 -18.81 20.72
CA TYR A 478 25.76 -17.96 21.66
C TYR A 478 27.00 -18.65 22.17
N SER A 479 26.88 -19.90 22.61
CA SER A 479 28.03 -20.69 23.10
C SER A 479 29.06 -20.88 21.97
N GLY A 480 28.58 -21.01 20.76
CA GLY A 480 29.40 -21.06 19.57
C GLY A 480 30.21 -19.80 19.32
N LYS A 481 29.63 -18.63 19.50
CA LYS A 481 30.34 -17.36 19.38
C LYS A 481 31.41 -17.16 20.42
N ASP A 482 31.11 -17.56 21.67
CA ASP A 482 32.07 -17.55 22.77
C ASP A 482 33.20 -18.55 22.55
N TYR A 483 32.87 -19.73 22.01
CA TYR A 483 33.86 -20.72 21.63
C TYR A 483 34.84 -20.21 20.58
N LEU A 484 34.33 -19.64 19.48
CA LEU A 484 35.16 -19.03 18.42
C LEU A 484 36.05 -17.90 18.99
N THR A 485 35.54 -17.10 19.91
CA THR A 485 36.31 -16.02 20.55
C THR A 485 37.44 -16.62 21.42
N LYS A 486 37.16 -17.68 22.16
CA LYS A 486 38.18 -18.41 22.95
C LYS A 486 39.24 -19.06 22.03
N VAL A 487 38.82 -19.70 20.93
CA VAL A 487 39.73 -20.26 19.93
C VAL A 487 40.61 -19.16 19.32
N GLN A 488 39.99 -18.02 18.95
CA GLN A 488 40.74 -16.87 18.39
C GLN A 488 41.76 -16.35 19.38
N GLN A 489 41.42 -16.19 20.66
CA GLN A 489 42.34 -15.73 21.70
C GLN A 489 43.46 -16.75 21.91
N ARG A 490 43.15 -18.04 22.11
CA ARG A 490 44.11 -19.12 22.29
C ARG A 490 45.09 -19.19 21.14
N GLU A 491 44.60 -19.18 19.89
CA GLU A 491 45.47 -19.26 18.71
C GLU A 491 46.31 -17.98 18.52
N SER A 492 45.77 -16.81 18.90
CA SER A 492 46.53 -15.56 18.92
C SER A 492 47.68 -15.59 19.93
N GLU A 493 47.46 -16.13 21.11
CA GLU A 493 48.45 -16.30 22.14
C GLU A 493 49.50 -17.36 21.73
N ARG A 494 49.07 -18.52 21.19
CA ARG A 494 49.95 -19.62 20.77
C ARG A 494 50.89 -19.21 19.62
N THR A 495 50.35 -18.46 18.64
CA THR A 495 51.12 -18.09 17.45
C THR A 495 51.85 -16.75 17.58
N GLY A 496 51.50 -15.93 18.58
CA GLY A 496 51.99 -14.56 18.71
C GLY A 496 51.55 -13.65 17.58
N ILE A 497 50.34 -13.92 17.03
CA ILE A 497 49.71 -13.11 15.95
C ILE A 497 48.54 -12.29 16.54
N PRO A 498 48.77 -11.04 16.93
CA PRO A 498 47.72 -10.25 17.62
C PRO A 498 46.57 -9.81 16.70
N SER A 499 46.79 -9.87 15.38
CA SER A 499 45.79 -9.46 14.36
C SER A 499 44.99 -10.62 13.76
N LEU A 500 45.06 -11.82 14.36
CA LEU A 500 44.33 -12.99 13.94
C LEU A 500 42.83 -12.76 14.09
N LYS A 501 42.06 -13.11 13.07
CA LYS A 501 40.58 -13.04 13.08
C LYS A 501 40.00 -14.37 12.62
N ILE A 502 38.94 -14.82 13.30
CA ILE A 502 38.10 -15.92 12.83
C ILE A 502 36.87 -15.32 12.19
N ALA A 503 36.51 -15.77 10.97
CA ALA A 503 35.32 -15.35 10.24
C ALA A 503 34.74 -16.52 9.44
N PHE A 504 33.55 -16.35 8.89
CA PHE A 504 32.85 -17.35 8.10
C PHE A 504 32.76 -16.94 6.63
N ASN A 505 32.87 -17.93 5.74
CA ASN A 505 32.69 -17.78 4.29
C ASN A 505 31.81 -18.90 3.74
N ASN A 506 30.82 -18.57 2.94
CA ASN A 506 29.86 -19.55 2.38
C ASN A 506 30.49 -20.63 1.47
N VAL A 507 31.74 -20.46 1.04
CA VAL A 507 32.43 -21.40 0.11
C VAL A 507 33.22 -22.45 0.85
N PHE A 508 33.88 -22.07 1.97
CA PHE A 508 34.81 -22.98 2.68
C PHE A 508 34.69 -22.91 4.22
N GLY A 509 33.56 -22.34 4.74
CA GLY A 509 33.22 -22.37 6.15
C GLY A 509 33.98 -21.38 7.04
N TYR A 510 34.19 -21.75 8.29
CA TYR A 510 34.96 -20.94 9.25
C TYR A 510 36.45 -20.96 8.90
N TYR A 511 37.09 -19.78 8.95
CA TYR A 511 38.49 -19.61 8.63
C TYR A 511 39.22 -18.66 9.57
N ILE A 512 40.51 -18.82 9.68
CA ILE A 512 41.42 -17.89 10.36
C ILE A 512 42.05 -16.99 9.32
N GLU A 513 41.90 -15.68 9.45
CA GLU A 513 42.52 -14.67 8.61
C GLU A 513 43.79 -14.11 9.28
N VAL A 514 44.92 -14.22 8.62
CA VAL A 514 46.24 -13.76 9.05
C VAL A 514 46.77 -12.74 8.05
N ARG A 515 47.18 -11.57 8.51
CA ARG A 515 47.79 -10.53 7.68
C ARG A 515 49.15 -11.00 7.16
N ASN A 516 49.52 -10.62 5.94
CA ASN A 516 50.78 -11.01 5.30
C ASN A 516 52.04 -10.71 6.14
N ALA A 517 52.00 -9.68 7.01
CA ALA A 517 53.07 -9.33 7.94
C ALA A 517 53.40 -10.44 8.97
N HIS A 518 52.51 -11.38 9.19
CA HIS A 518 52.65 -12.46 10.19
C HIS A 518 52.55 -13.87 9.59
N LYS A 519 52.63 -14.02 8.26
CA LYS A 519 52.52 -15.31 7.57
C LYS A 519 53.58 -16.32 8.00
N ASP A 520 54.78 -15.85 8.37
CA ASP A 520 55.88 -16.71 8.78
C ASP A 520 55.69 -17.33 10.18
N LYS A 521 54.68 -16.85 10.92
CA LYS A 521 54.28 -17.36 12.24
C LYS A 521 53.13 -18.36 12.18
N VAL A 522 52.61 -18.62 10.99
CA VAL A 522 51.49 -19.55 10.79
C VAL A 522 51.95 -20.97 11.00
N PRO A 523 51.26 -21.75 11.90
CA PRO A 523 51.57 -23.17 12.10
C PRO A 523 51.40 -23.99 10.81
N THR A 524 52.26 -25.01 10.68
CA THR A 524 52.28 -25.88 9.49
C THR A 524 51.03 -26.76 9.36
N GLU A 525 50.32 -27.00 10.46
CA GLU A 525 49.08 -27.76 10.51
C GLU A 525 47.86 -26.98 9.97
N TRP A 526 47.97 -25.66 9.79
CA TRP A 526 46.88 -24.86 9.23
C TRP A 526 46.86 -25.00 7.69
N ILE A 527 45.70 -25.36 7.15
CA ILE A 527 45.51 -25.55 5.72
C ILE A 527 45.13 -24.22 5.07
N ARG A 528 46.01 -23.69 4.20
CA ARG A 528 45.71 -22.46 3.45
C ARG A 528 44.64 -22.74 2.41
N LYS A 529 43.56 -21.91 2.41
CA LYS A 529 42.45 -21.98 1.45
C LYS A 529 42.40 -20.83 0.47
N GLN A 530 42.81 -19.64 0.90
CA GLN A 530 42.73 -18.45 0.04
C GLN A 530 43.88 -17.48 0.36
N THR A 531 44.46 -16.90 -0.70
CA THR A 531 45.43 -15.80 -0.62
C THR A 531 44.75 -14.52 -1.10
N LEU A 532 44.78 -13.49 -0.27
CA LEU A 532 44.28 -12.14 -0.56
C LEU A 532 45.47 -11.18 -0.71
N VAL A 533 45.21 -9.97 -1.18
CA VAL A 533 46.26 -8.94 -1.37
C VAL A 533 47.00 -8.64 -0.05
N ASN A 534 46.30 -8.57 1.08
CA ASN A 534 46.87 -8.15 2.37
C ASN A 534 46.81 -9.24 3.47
N ALA A 535 46.27 -10.42 3.19
CA ALA A 535 46.06 -11.49 4.16
C ALA A 535 45.99 -12.88 3.50
N GLU A 536 46.17 -13.91 4.30
CA GLU A 536 45.89 -15.28 3.90
C GLU A 536 44.85 -15.89 4.83
N ARG A 537 44.04 -16.84 4.29
CA ARG A 537 42.98 -17.51 5.01
C ARG A 537 43.27 -18.98 5.16
N TYR A 538 43.14 -19.47 6.37
CA TYR A 538 43.48 -20.81 6.78
C TYR A 538 42.28 -21.51 7.43
N ILE A 539 42.23 -22.82 7.32
CA ILE A 539 41.29 -23.69 8.02
C ILE A 539 42.06 -24.60 8.96
N THR A 540 41.52 -24.85 10.14
CA THR A 540 41.99 -25.87 11.08
C THR A 540 40.98 -27.01 11.16
N GLU A 541 41.44 -28.19 11.57
CA GLU A 541 40.58 -29.37 11.77
C GLU A 541 39.52 -29.08 12.84
N GLU A 542 39.90 -28.39 13.90
CA GLU A 542 39.01 -27.95 15.00
C GLU A 542 37.87 -27.02 14.51
N LEU A 543 38.16 -26.07 13.60
CA LEU A 543 37.14 -25.21 13.03
C LEU A 543 36.19 -25.98 12.10
N LYS A 544 36.68 -27.02 11.46
CA LYS A 544 35.89 -27.90 10.60
C LYS A 544 34.94 -28.78 11.40
N GLU A 545 35.43 -29.41 12.48
CA GLU A 545 34.61 -30.17 13.43
C GLU A 545 33.55 -29.28 14.10
N TYR A 546 33.91 -28.05 14.39
CA TYR A 546 33.00 -27.07 14.94
C TYR A 546 31.89 -26.70 13.95
N GLU A 547 32.22 -26.49 12.68
CA GLU A 547 31.28 -26.23 11.60
C GLU A 547 30.26 -27.38 11.45
N GLU A 548 30.75 -28.64 11.46
CA GLU A 548 29.92 -29.85 11.36
C GLU A 548 28.94 -30.01 12.54
N LYS A 549 29.24 -29.43 13.70
CA LYS A 549 28.34 -29.43 14.88
C LYS A 549 27.29 -28.32 14.85
N ILE A 550 27.49 -27.25 14.08
CA ILE A 550 26.59 -26.09 13.99
C ILE A 550 25.67 -26.18 12.77
N LEU A 551 26.11 -26.77 11.65
CA LEU A 551 25.31 -27.03 10.48
C LEU A 551 24.46 -28.31 10.64
#